data_3b263ff81f7e6ce122703c42b852bdde
#
_entry.id   3b263ff81f7e6ce122703c42b852bdde
#
_cell.length_a   1.000
_cell.length_b   1.000
_cell.length_c   1.000
_cell.angle_alpha   90.00
_cell.angle_beta   90.00
_cell.angle_gamma   90.00
#
_symmetry.space_group_name_H-M   'P 1'
#
loop_
_entity.id
_entity.type
_entity.pdbx_description
1 polymer ?
#
loop_
_entity_poly.entity_id
_entity_poly.type
_entity_poly.pdbx_seq_one_letter_code
_entity_poly.pdbx_strand_id
1 'polypeptide(L)'
;MVDLVFDTSSIISLATNNLLNTLVDMKKVFKGDFLISNAVKKEIIDNPITNKKYKFEAIVISSLIQNNIFRIYSKINIEQKTMRV
;
A
#
# COMPACT_ATOMS: atom_id res chain seq x y z
N MET A 1 -16.38 -10.59 1.75
CA MET A 1 -15.63 -9.34 1.64
C MET A 1 -14.25 -9.63 1.13
N VAL A 2 -13.78 -8.85 0.18
CA VAL A 2 -12.49 -9.10 -0.45
C VAL A 2 -11.53 -7.99 -0.09
N ASP A 3 -10.32 -8.36 0.31
CA ASP A 3 -9.28 -7.38 0.57
C ASP A 3 -8.44 -7.21 -0.70
N LEU A 4 -7.88 -6.03 -0.87
CA LEU A 4 -6.99 -5.76 -2.00
C LEU A 4 -5.56 -5.80 -1.52
N VAL A 5 -4.72 -6.54 -2.24
CA VAL A 5 -3.29 -6.64 -1.92
C VAL A 5 -2.51 -5.85 -2.96
N PHE A 6 -1.68 -4.94 -2.50
CA PHE A 6 -0.90 -4.09 -3.38
C PHE A 6 0.56 -4.51 -3.35
N ASP A 7 1.17 -4.65 -4.50
CA ASP A 7 2.61 -4.92 -4.58
C ASP A 7 3.37 -3.60 -4.72
N THR A 8 4.70 -3.68 -4.71
CA THR A 8 5.54 -2.50 -4.75
C THR A 8 5.29 -1.66 -5.99
N SER A 9 5.23 -2.28 -7.15
CA SER A 9 5.08 -1.52 -8.38
C SER A 9 3.71 -0.86 -8.49
N SER A 10 2.68 -1.52 -8.01
CA SER A 10 1.33 -0.94 -8.00
C SER A 10 1.27 0.29 -7.12
N ILE A 11 1.84 0.20 -5.91
CA ILE A 11 1.82 1.32 -4.98
C ILE A 11 2.64 2.48 -5.51
N ILE A 12 3.82 2.23 -6.04
CA ILE A 12 4.65 3.29 -6.58
C ILE A 12 3.97 3.94 -7.78
N SER A 13 3.36 3.14 -8.64
CA SER A 13 2.62 3.67 -9.77
C SER A 13 1.49 4.59 -9.34
N LEU A 14 0.73 4.18 -8.33
CA LEU A 14 -0.34 5.01 -7.80
C LEU A 14 0.21 6.31 -7.20
N ALA A 15 1.30 6.20 -6.47
CA ALA A 15 1.90 7.37 -5.83
C ALA A 15 2.44 8.35 -6.85
N THR A 16 3.15 7.86 -7.87
CA THR A 16 3.76 8.74 -8.86
C THR A 16 2.72 9.38 -9.78
N ASN A 17 1.53 8.81 -9.86
CA ASN A 17 0.44 9.38 -10.65
C ASN A 17 -0.56 10.16 -9.79
N ASN A 18 -0.21 10.43 -8.55
CA ASN A 18 -1.06 11.18 -7.62
C ASN A 18 -2.42 10.53 -7.39
N LEU A 19 -2.47 9.20 -7.40
CA LEU A 19 -3.72 8.48 -7.23
C LEU A 19 -3.94 7.98 -5.79
N LEU A 20 -3.01 8.25 -4.88
CA LEU A 20 -3.16 7.78 -3.50
C LEU A 20 -4.33 8.46 -2.80
N ASN A 21 -4.64 9.71 -3.14
CA ASN A 21 -5.81 10.37 -2.56
C ASN A 21 -7.10 9.68 -2.99
N THR A 22 -7.11 9.13 -4.20
CA THR A 22 -8.26 8.36 -4.67
C THR A 22 -8.46 7.11 -3.81
N LEU A 23 -7.37 6.48 -3.37
CA LEU A 23 -7.47 5.33 -2.47
C LEU A 23 -8.07 5.73 -1.13
N VAL A 24 -7.72 6.90 -0.62
CA VAL A 24 -8.30 7.38 0.63
C VAL A 24 -9.81 7.52 0.49
N ASP A 25 -10.26 8.07 -0.62
CA ASP A 25 -11.69 8.22 -0.87
C ASP A 25 -12.37 6.86 -1.06
N MET A 26 -11.71 5.95 -1.77
CA MET A 26 -12.25 4.62 -1.97
C MET A 26 -12.39 3.85 -0.66
N LYS A 27 -11.46 4.06 0.28
CA LYS A 27 -11.48 3.37 1.55
C LYS A 27 -12.74 3.70 2.36
N LYS A 28 -13.32 4.86 2.12
CA LYS A 28 -14.53 5.27 2.84
C LYS A 28 -15.73 4.40 2.49
N VAL A 29 -15.74 3.83 1.28
CA VAL A 29 -16.86 3.02 0.82
C VAL A 29 -16.47 1.55 0.64
N PHE A 30 -15.19 1.24 0.57
CA PHE A 30 -14.72 -0.13 0.38
C PHE A 30 -14.77 -0.86 1.72
N LYS A 31 -15.38 -2.01 1.73
CA LYS A 31 -15.60 -2.73 2.99
C LYS A 31 -14.49 -3.69 3.34
N GLY A 32 -13.56 -3.94 2.46
CA GLY A 32 -12.39 -4.77 2.77
C GLY A 32 -11.22 -3.91 3.22
N ASP A 33 -10.06 -4.52 3.33
CA ASP A 33 -8.84 -3.82 3.71
C ASP A 33 -7.94 -3.65 2.50
N PHE A 34 -7.15 -2.60 2.52
CA PHE A 34 -6.06 -2.41 1.57
C PHE A 34 -4.79 -2.92 2.25
N LEU A 35 -4.20 -3.97 1.69
CA LEU A 35 -3.10 -4.67 2.34
C LEU A 35 -1.80 -4.50 1.58
N ILE A 36 -0.72 -4.31 2.30
CA ILE A 36 0.62 -4.41 1.74
C ILE A 36 1.43 -5.35 2.61
N SER A 37 2.33 -6.11 2.00
CA SER A 37 3.14 -7.04 2.76
C SER A 37 4.24 -6.30 3.50
N ASN A 38 4.77 -6.93 4.53
CA ASN A 38 5.90 -6.37 5.24
C ASN A 38 7.10 -6.20 4.31
N ALA A 39 7.26 -7.09 3.33
CA ALA A 39 8.34 -6.98 2.35
C ALA A 39 8.19 -5.72 1.48
N VAL A 40 6.97 -5.40 1.07
CA VAL A 40 6.68 -4.20 0.30
C VAL A 40 6.97 -2.95 1.13
N LYS A 41 6.53 -2.95 2.38
CA LYS A 41 6.78 -1.84 3.28
C LYS A 41 8.29 -1.62 3.44
N LYS A 42 9.03 -2.70 3.64
CA LYS A 42 10.50 -2.59 3.79
C LYS A 42 11.15 -2.06 2.53
N GLU A 43 10.68 -2.50 1.38
CA GLU A 43 11.27 -2.05 0.12
C GLU A 43 11.02 -0.56 -0.12
N ILE A 44 9.83 -0.10 0.12
CA ILE A 44 9.48 1.29 -0.18
C ILE A 44 9.99 2.25 0.89
N ILE A 45 9.84 1.89 2.14
CA ILE A 45 10.09 2.82 3.24
C ILE A 45 11.46 2.64 3.84
N ASP A 46 11.90 1.40 4.03
CA ASP A 46 13.13 1.12 4.74
C ASP A 46 14.34 0.94 3.81
N ASN A 47 14.13 0.65 2.54
CA ASN A 47 15.23 0.45 1.60
C ASN A 47 15.82 1.81 1.21
N PRO A 48 17.09 2.07 1.47
CA PRO A 48 17.66 3.40 1.24
C PRO A 48 17.63 3.83 -0.24
N ILE A 49 17.81 2.89 -1.17
CA ILE A 49 17.85 3.22 -2.58
C ILE A 49 16.46 3.61 -3.07
N THR A 50 15.46 2.79 -2.78
CA THR A 50 14.10 3.06 -3.18
C THR A 50 13.56 4.31 -2.49
N ASN A 51 13.85 4.46 -1.21
CA ASN A 51 13.39 5.61 -0.44
C ASN A 51 13.98 6.90 -1.01
N LYS A 52 15.25 6.88 -1.42
CA LYS A 52 15.88 8.05 -2.00
C LYS A 52 15.23 8.42 -3.34
N LYS A 53 14.92 7.41 -4.15
CA LYS A 53 14.33 7.65 -5.47
C LYS A 53 12.89 8.13 -5.36
N TYR A 54 12.14 7.61 -4.41
CA TYR A 54 10.72 7.92 -4.27
C TYR A 54 10.44 8.56 -2.91
N LYS A 55 11.20 9.56 -2.56
CA LYS A 55 11.16 10.13 -1.21
C LYS A 55 9.80 10.67 -0.83
N PHE A 56 9.18 11.44 -1.71
CA PHE A 56 7.89 12.04 -1.39
C PHE A 56 6.80 10.98 -1.38
N GLU A 57 6.88 10.03 -2.31
CA GLU A 57 5.92 8.93 -2.36
C GLU A 57 5.99 8.08 -1.10
N ALA A 58 7.20 7.82 -0.60
CA ALA A 58 7.37 7.05 0.62
C ALA A 58 6.76 7.76 1.83
N ILE A 59 6.87 9.08 1.88
CA ILE A 59 6.28 9.86 2.97
C ILE A 59 4.76 9.73 2.95
N VAL A 60 4.15 9.83 1.77
CA VAL A 60 2.71 9.71 1.66
C VAL A 60 2.25 8.30 2.02
N ILE A 61 2.96 7.29 1.54
CA ILE A 61 2.62 5.90 1.84
C ILE A 61 2.74 5.63 3.34
N SER A 62 3.78 6.15 3.99
CA SER A 62 3.94 6.02 5.44
C SER A 62 2.76 6.64 6.18
N SER A 63 2.32 7.79 5.73
CA SER A 63 1.18 8.47 6.32
C SER A 63 -0.09 7.62 6.19
N LEU A 64 -0.30 7.00 5.03
CA LEU A 64 -1.47 6.15 4.82
C LEU A 64 -1.43 4.91 5.70
N ILE A 65 -0.24 4.38 5.95
CA ILE A 65 -0.10 3.25 6.88
C ILE A 65 -0.45 3.70 8.30
N GLN A 66 0.05 4.85 8.72
CA GLN A 66 -0.23 5.34 10.06
C GLN A 66 -1.70 5.66 10.26
N ASN A 67 -2.39 6.05 9.22
CA ASN A 67 -3.81 6.38 9.29
C ASN A 67 -4.71 5.18 9.00
N ASN A 68 -4.14 3.98 8.96
CA ASN A 68 -4.88 2.73 8.75
C ASN A 68 -5.59 2.63 7.40
N ILE A 69 -5.14 3.38 6.40
CA ILE A 69 -5.63 3.21 5.03
C ILE A 69 -5.02 1.93 4.46
N PHE A 70 -3.71 1.72 4.68
CA PHE A 70 -3.06 0.46 4.35
C PHE A 70 -2.79 -0.31 5.64
N ARG A 71 -3.02 -1.61 5.59
CA ARG A 71 -2.65 -2.51 6.69
C ARG A 71 -1.51 -3.39 6.24
N ILE A 72 -0.58 -3.65 7.15
CA ILE A 72 0.56 -4.48 6.84
C ILE A 72 0.32 -5.89 7.27
N TYR A 73 0.63 -6.85 6.43
CA TYR A 73 0.57 -8.25 6.80
C TYR A 73 1.94 -8.90 6.59
N SER A 74 2.27 -9.85 7.42
CA SER A 74 3.59 -10.47 7.35
C SER A 74 3.53 -11.86 6.79
N LYS A 75 2.39 -12.41 6.57
CA LYS A 75 2.35 -13.73 6.07
C LYS A 75 1.12 -13.97 5.34
N ILE A 76 0.78 -15.03 4.93
CA ILE A 76 0.02 -15.16 4.00
C ILE A 76 -0.99 -16.09 3.94
N ASN A 77 -1.96 -16.28 4.28
CA ASN A 77 -3.11 -17.03 4.10
C ASN A 77 -4.28 -16.13 3.79
N ILE A 78 -4.05 -15.20 2.95
CA ILE A 78 -5.11 -14.28 2.59
C ILE A 78 -5.50 -14.45 1.14
N GLU A 79 -4.82 -15.33 0.42
CA GLU A 79 -5.00 -15.43 -1.01
C GLU A 79 -6.41 -15.82 -1.42
N GLN A 80 -7.14 -16.47 -0.56
CA GLN A 80 -8.48 -16.88 -0.92
C GLN A 80 -9.49 -15.76 -0.81
N LYS A 81 -9.16 -14.70 -0.14
CA LYS A 81 -10.07 -13.59 0.07
C LYS A 81 -9.50 -12.28 -0.40
N THR A 82 -8.43 -12.32 -1.18
CA THR A 82 -7.78 -11.11 -1.61
C THR A 82 -7.73 -11.04 -3.13
N MET A 83 -7.62 -9.84 -3.63
CA MET A 83 -7.47 -9.59 -5.05
C MET A 83 -6.18 -8.81 -5.23
N ARG A 84 -5.32 -9.28 -6.15
CA ARG A 84 -4.09 -8.58 -6.42
C ARG A 84 -4.36 -7.41 -7.35
N VAL A 85 -3.77 -6.32 -7.02
CA VAL A 85 -3.87 -5.11 -7.83
C VAL A 85 -2.61 -4.90 -8.64
#